data_0fbe98b9d0b7e78ca839b7fe97d43f71
#
_entry.id   0fbe98b9d0b7e78ca839b7fe97d43f71
#
_cell.length_a   1.000
_cell.length_b   1.000
_cell.length_c   1.000
_cell.angle_alpha   90.00
_cell.angle_beta   90.00
_cell.angle_gamma   90.00
#
_symmetry.space_group_name_H-M   'P 1'
#
loop_
_entity.id
_entity.type
_entity.pdbx_description
1 polymer ?
#
loop_
_entity_poly.entity_id
_entity_poly.type
_entity_poly.pdbx_seq_one_letter_code
_entity_poly.pdbx_strand_id
1 'polypeptide(L)'
;RLPYALIAVGCALVLFIAAVVGYVNRSVDVVLNGQETAVRVGSTLQNLIDDQELADTYDAGDLLAVDDSVLTRHGGEKLSVKVDGKRIKQGKWKSRELTGGEKVTVKDGRDTYEKHEVQATVIEPKLKVEGTGAIEYVKTWGIQGRSEVWVGEQSGKTQDRGEVVPATDCVVECASVAPKGNEKYVALTFDEGPSGATKQILQVLKEKGVTATFFLSGDAAEASPATAKAIVDAGCEVGSNSYRDESLKGQDRDAVREQISKGTEAIKSATGVKTMLLRAPYAAFDEQNWIDAMDLVSAVVSWNIDSGDWLLNGADEQVSTVLD
;
A
#
# COMPACT_ATOMS: atom_id res chain seq x y z
N ARG A 1 66.64 -43.83 -0.58
CA ARG A 1 65.40 -43.33 0.06
C ARG A 1 64.72 -42.22 -0.77
N LEU A 2 65.49 -41.48 -1.60
CA LEU A 2 64.88 -40.40 -2.46
C LEU A 2 63.93 -40.92 -3.54
N PRO A 3 64.17 -42.02 -4.26
CA PRO A 3 63.27 -42.49 -5.33
C PRO A 3 61.88 -42.94 -4.81
N TYR A 4 61.78 -43.49 -3.62
CA TYR A 4 60.52 -43.93 -3.05
C TYR A 4 59.63 -42.71 -2.63
N ALA A 5 60.23 -41.63 -2.18
CA ALA A 5 59.51 -40.40 -1.86
C ALA A 5 58.92 -39.74 -3.10
N LEU A 6 59.64 -39.75 -4.21
CA LEU A 6 59.15 -39.22 -5.49
C LEU A 6 58.02 -40.09 -6.05
N ILE A 7 58.12 -41.41 -5.94
CA ILE A 7 57.02 -42.30 -6.34
C ILE A 7 55.80 -42.11 -5.47
N ALA A 8 55.95 -41.96 -4.15
CA ALA A 8 54.83 -41.72 -3.23
C ALA A 8 54.13 -40.37 -3.53
N VAL A 9 54.89 -39.29 -3.81
CA VAL A 9 54.32 -37.99 -4.21
C VAL A 9 53.60 -38.11 -5.54
N GLY A 10 54.15 -38.83 -6.52
CA GLY A 10 53.53 -39.06 -7.82
C GLY A 10 52.20 -39.81 -7.69
N CYS A 11 52.16 -40.88 -6.88
CA CYS A 11 50.93 -41.65 -6.60
C CYS A 11 49.88 -40.78 -5.89
N ALA A 12 50.30 -39.97 -4.90
CA ALA A 12 49.37 -39.04 -4.21
C ALA A 12 48.75 -38.02 -5.15
N LEU A 13 49.58 -37.49 -6.07
CA LEU A 13 49.12 -36.51 -7.08
C LEU A 13 48.11 -37.16 -8.06
N VAL A 14 48.38 -38.37 -8.52
CA VAL A 14 47.49 -39.13 -9.41
C VAL A 14 46.15 -39.43 -8.70
N LEU A 15 46.20 -39.87 -7.42
CA LEU A 15 44.98 -40.11 -6.63
C LEU A 15 44.21 -38.80 -6.39
N PHE A 16 44.91 -37.73 -6.12
CA PHE A 16 44.27 -36.41 -5.97
C PHE A 16 43.60 -35.94 -7.28
N ILE A 17 44.28 -36.07 -8.41
CA ILE A 17 43.72 -35.75 -9.73
C ILE A 17 42.52 -36.67 -10.03
N ALA A 18 42.61 -37.96 -9.76
CA ALA A 18 41.50 -38.88 -9.95
C ALA A 18 40.32 -38.54 -9.05
N ALA A 19 40.57 -38.15 -7.81
CA ALA A 19 39.51 -37.70 -6.89
C ALA A 19 38.87 -36.41 -7.35
N VAL A 20 39.67 -35.44 -7.83
CA VAL A 20 39.15 -34.17 -8.39
C VAL A 20 38.33 -34.42 -9.67
N VAL A 21 38.86 -35.25 -10.58
CA VAL A 21 38.14 -35.63 -11.81
C VAL A 21 36.85 -36.39 -11.47
N GLY A 22 36.90 -37.30 -10.50
CA GLY A 22 35.70 -37.98 -10.01
C GLY A 22 34.68 -37.06 -9.35
N TYR A 23 35.13 -36.04 -8.63
CA TYR A 23 34.26 -35.05 -8.02
C TYR A 23 33.62 -34.14 -9.07
N VAL A 24 34.41 -33.62 -10.02
CA VAL A 24 33.92 -32.71 -11.09
C VAL A 24 32.98 -33.42 -12.08
N ASN A 25 33.12 -34.75 -12.25
CA ASN A 25 32.23 -35.54 -13.11
C ASN A 25 30.97 -36.09 -12.39
N ARG A 26 30.75 -35.73 -11.14
CA ARG A 26 29.47 -36.09 -10.49
C ARG A 26 28.32 -35.41 -11.19
N SER A 27 27.24 -36.17 -11.36
CA SER A 27 25.97 -35.65 -11.85
C SER A 27 24.95 -35.54 -10.73
N VAL A 28 24.01 -34.64 -10.91
CA VAL A 28 22.76 -34.54 -10.14
C VAL A 28 21.60 -34.62 -11.12
N ASP A 29 20.47 -35.14 -10.67
CA ASP A 29 19.31 -35.28 -11.52
C ASP A 29 18.36 -34.10 -11.34
N VAL A 30 17.86 -33.55 -12.45
CA VAL A 30 16.80 -32.55 -12.51
C VAL A 30 15.64 -33.13 -13.31
N VAL A 31 14.45 -32.60 -13.12
CA VAL A 31 13.27 -33.03 -13.90
C VAL A 31 13.02 -31.99 -15.02
N LEU A 32 13.47 -32.28 -16.22
CA LEU A 32 13.26 -31.44 -17.40
C LEU A 32 11.96 -31.87 -18.12
N ASN A 33 10.97 -30.98 -18.16
CA ASN A 33 9.67 -31.23 -18.80
C ASN A 33 9.02 -32.58 -18.41
N GLY A 34 9.24 -32.98 -17.14
CA GLY A 34 8.70 -34.24 -16.60
C GLY A 34 9.62 -35.45 -16.76
N GLN A 35 10.79 -35.32 -17.38
CA GLN A 35 11.77 -36.39 -17.56
C GLN A 35 13.00 -36.14 -16.68
N GLU A 36 13.48 -37.19 -16.00
CA GLU A 36 14.74 -37.12 -15.27
C GLU A 36 15.92 -36.91 -16.24
N THR A 37 16.73 -35.93 -15.95
CA THR A 37 17.87 -35.51 -16.79
C THR A 37 19.07 -35.31 -15.89
N ALA A 38 20.15 -36.03 -16.16
CA ALA A 38 21.40 -35.87 -15.41
C ALA A 38 22.17 -34.64 -15.87
N VAL A 39 22.55 -33.77 -14.96
CA VAL A 39 23.40 -32.60 -15.21
C VAL A 39 24.65 -32.68 -14.33
N ARG A 40 25.78 -32.14 -14.78
CA ARG A 40 27.01 -32.11 -13.97
C ARG A 40 26.83 -31.23 -12.73
N VAL A 41 27.47 -31.60 -11.66
CA VAL A 41 27.53 -30.74 -10.46
C VAL A 41 28.13 -29.39 -10.82
N GLY A 42 27.46 -28.31 -10.43
CA GLY A 42 27.83 -26.94 -10.79
C GLY A 42 27.37 -26.47 -12.17
N SER A 43 26.60 -27.30 -12.91
CA SER A 43 25.98 -26.86 -14.16
C SER A 43 24.94 -25.77 -13.87
N THR A 44 24.90 -24.81 -14.76
CA THR A 44 23.90 -23.74 -14.73
C THR A 44 22.69 -24.09 -15.58
N LEU A 45 21.63 -23.35 -15.43
CA LEU A 45 20.44 -23.46 -16.29
C LEU A 45 20.81 -23.24 -17.78
N GLN A 46 21.79 -22.35 -18.06
CA GLN A 46 22.30 -22.16 -19.41
C GLN A 46 22.94 -23.44 -19.96
N ASN A 47 23.79 -24.13 -19.15
CA ASN A 47 24.40 -25.39 -19.57
C ASN A 47 23.35 -26.45 -19.90
N LEU A 48 22.32 -26.60 -19.07
CA LEU A 48 21.23 -27.55 -19.37
C LEU A 48 20.54 -27.23 -20.71
N ILE A 49 20.28 -25.93 -20.97
CA ILE A 49 19.64 -25.49 -22.22
C ILE A 49 20.53 -25.79 -23.43
N ASP A 50 21.82 -25.55 -23.32
CA ASP A 50 22.79 -25.74 -24.39
C ASP A 50 23.05 -27.24 -24.63
N ASP A 51 23.28 -28.03 -23.56
CA ASP A 51 23.59 -29.47 -23.63
C ASP A 51 22.40 -30.31 -24.16
N GLN A 52 21.18 -29.83 -23.97
CA GLN A 52 19.95 -30.48 -24.46
C GLN A 52 19.45 -29.87 -25.76
N GLU A 53 20.18 -28.93 -26.37
CA GLU A 53 19.83 -28.23 -27.62
C GLU A 53 18.38 -27.67 -27.61
N LEU A 54 17.94 -27.18 -26.43
CA LEU A 54 16.56 -26.76 -26.25
C LEU A 54 16.23 -25.52 -27.09
N ALA A 55 17.24 -24.69 -27.39
CA ALA A 55 17.03 -23.53 -28.25
C ALA A 55 16.67 -23.89 -29.70
N ASP A 56 17.04 -25.09 -30.14
CA ASP A 56 16.73 -25.59 -31.48
C ASP A 56 15.43 -26.43 -31.52
N THR A 57 14.93 -26.80 -30.33
CA THR A 57 13.72 -27.63 -30.16
C THR A 57 12.45 -26.79 -30.06
N TYR A 58 12.56 -25.55 -29.53
CA TYR A 58 11.43 -24.66 -29.27
C TYR A 58 11.50 -23.39 -30.12
N ASP A 59 10.34 -22.89 -30.54
CA ASP A 59 10.26 -21.66 -31.31
C ASP A 59 10.46 -20.41 -30.42
N ALA A 60 11.20 -19.45 -30.94
CA ALA A 60 11.28 -18.13 -30.31
C ALA A 60 9.99 -17.34 -30.54
N GLY A 61 9.61 -16.52 -29.57
CA GLY A 61 8.51 -15.56 -29.73
C GLY A 61 8.87 -14.43 -30.70
N ASP A 62 7.88 -13.67 -31.12
CA ASP A 62 8.05 -12.53 -32.01
C ASP A 62 8.38 -11.24 -31.25
N LEU A 63 9.09 -10.32 -31.89
CA LEU A 63 9.19 -8.94 -31.43
C LEU A 63 8.01 -8.16 -32.01
N LEU A 64 7.21 -7.59 -31.14
CA LEU A 64 6.00 -6.85 -31.49
C LEU A 64 6.23 -5.34 -31.36
N ALA A 65 5.58 -4.58 -32.23
CA ALA A 65 5.36 -3.15 -32.05
C ALA A 65 4.33 -2.93 -30.93
N VAL A 66 4.22 -1.69 -30.45
CA VAL A 66 3.27 -1.32 -29.39
C VAL A 66 1.81 -1.55 -29.77
N ASP A 67 1.48 -1.65 -31.05
CA ASP A 67 0.14 -1.95 -31.60
C ASP A 67 -0.10 -3.45 -31.87
N ASP A 68 0.72 -4.32 -31.26
CA ASP A 68 0.69 -5.78 -31.40
C ASP A 68 1.06 -6.31 -32.80
N SER A 69 1.46 -5.46 -33.74
CA SER A 69 1.96 -5.92 -35.03
C SER A 69 3.38 -6.47 -34.95
N VAL A 70 3.69 -7.49 -35.72
CA VAL A 70 5.01 -8.13 -35.71
C VAL A 70 6.04 -7.23 -36.38
N LEU A 71 7.07 -6.84 -35.64
CA LEU A 71 8.26 -6.14 -36.14
C LEU A 71 9.31 -7.12 -36.67
N THR A 72 9.55 -8.17 -35.90
CA THR A 72 10.56 -9.17 -36.27
C THR A 72 10.09 -10.55 -35.82
N ARG A 73 9.91 -11.46 -36.77
CA ARG A 73 9.61 -12.86 -36.45
C ARG A 73 10.79 -13.48 -35.68
N HIS A 74 10.47 -14.26 -34.65
CA HIS A 74 11.44 -14.89 -33.75
C HIS A 74 12.41 -13.91 -33.07
N GLY A 75 12.04 -12.61 -33.05
CA GLY A 75 12.83 -11.53 -32.39
C GLY A 75 12.55 -11.36 -30.91
N GLY A 76 11.61 -12.12 -30.35
CA GLY A 76 11.21 -12.07 -28.93
C GLY A 76 12.10 -12.91 -28.03
N GLU A 77 11.52 -13.47 -26.96
CA GLU A 77 12.26 -14.39 -26.10
C GLU A 77 12.58 -15.69 -26.82
N LYS A 78 13.81 -16.18 -26.67
CA LYS A 78 14.19 -17.47 -27.28
C LYS A 78 13.42 -18.64 -26.67
N LEU A 79 13.33 -18.66 -25.33
CA LEU A 79 12.67 -19.74 -24.59
C LEU A 79 11.95 -19.17 -23.37
N SER A 80 10.83 -19.79 -23.00
CA SER A 80 10.16 -19.56 -21.72
C SER A 80 10.57 -20.64 -20.73
N VAL A 81 11.38 -20.29 -19.73
CA VAL A 81 11.95 -21.23 -18.77
C VAL A 81 11.43 -20.97 -17.37
N LYS A 82 10.96 -22.04 -16.69
CA LYS A 82 10.59 -22.01 -15.27
C LYS A 82 11.41 -23.03 -14.50
N VAL A 83 11.84 -22.67 -13.30
CA VAL A 83 12.45 -23.60 -12.32
C VAL A 83 11.55 -23.59 -11.09
N ASP A 84 11.07 -24.75 -10.67
CA ASP A 84 10.13 -24.95 -9.56
C ASP A 84 8.89 -24.02 -9.66
N GLY A 85 8.36 -23.90 -10.88
CA GLY A 85 7.21 -23.07 -11.21
C GLY A 85 7.50 -21.55 -11.35
N LYS A 86 8.68 -21.08 -10.95
CA LYS A 86 9.08 -19.67 -11.06
C LYS A 86 9.80 -19.41 -12.38
N ARG A 87 9.38 -18.36 -13.10
CA ARG A 87 10.02 -17.97 -14.35
C ARG A 87 11.42 -17.39 -14.11
N ILE A 88 12.39 -17.86 -14.90
CA ILE A 88 13.78 -17.37 -14.87
C ILE A 88 14.05 -16.61 -16.19
N LYS A 89 14.33 -15.32 -16.09
CA LYS A 89 14.68 -14.49 -17.26
C LYS A 89 16.01 -14.96 -17.87
N GLN A 90 16.14 -14.88 -19.19
CA GLN A 90 17.32 -15.33 -19.93
C GLN A 90 18.64 -14.78 -19.39
N GLY A 91 18.70 -13.51 -19.00
CA GLY A 91 19.90 -12.89 -18.41
C GLY A 91 20.34 -13.51 -17.07
N LYS A 92 19.53 -14.38 -16.47
CA LYS A 92 19.85 -15.08 -15.21
C LYS A 92 20.22 -16.57 -15.40
N TRP A 93 20.13 -17.12 -16.61
CA TRP A 93 20.40 -18.53 -16.85
C TRP A 93 21.83 -18.93 -16.53
N LYS A 94 22.81 -18.07 -16.86
CA LYS A 94 24.25 -18.30 -16.58
C LYS A 94 24.62 -18.26 -15.10
N SER A 95 23.82 -17.60 -14.28
CA SER A 95 24.03 -17.47 -12.83
C SER A 95 23.13 -18.37 -11.99
N ARG A 96 22.20 -19.11 -12.61
CA ARG A 96 21.31 -20.05 -11.91
C ARG A 96 21.92 -21.46 -11.96
N GLU A 97 22.60 -21.84 -10.89
CA GLU A 97 23.10 -23.20 -10.70
C GLU A 97 21.96 -24.18 -10.45
N LEU A 98 22.15 -25.42 -10.93
CA LEU A 98 21.28 -26.56 -10.71
C LEU A 98 21.96 -27.47 -9.67
N THR A 99 21.23 -27.78 -8.59
CA THR A 99 21.75 -28.51 -7.41
C THR A 99 21.20 -29.93 -7.30
N GLY A 100 20.21 -30.24 -8.14
CA GLY A 100 19.51 -31.53 -8.18
C GLY A 100 18.12 -31.47 -7.55
N GLY A 101 17.17 -32.16 -8.18
CA GLY A 101 15.78 -32.23 -7.76
C GLY A 101 14.89 -31.10 -8.28
N GLU A 102 15.46 -30.06 -8.93
CA GLU A 102 14.67 -28.97 -9.50
C GLU A 102 13.79 -29.44 -10.65
N LYS A 103 12.58 -28.87 -10.73
CA LYS A 103 11.66 -29.06 -11.86
C LYS A 103 11.85 -27.92 -12.87
N VAL A 104 12.52 -28.22 -13.97
CA VAL A 104 12.75 -27.29 -15.08
C VAL A 104 11.69 -27.52 -16.15
N THR A 105 10.93 -26.47 -16.45
CA THR A 105 9.95 -26.49 -17.53
C THR A 105 10.38 -25.52 -18.60
N VAL A 106 10.56 -25.99 -19.83
CA VAL A 106 10.92 -25.20 -21.02
C VAL A 106 9.78 -25.28 -22.00
N LYS A 107 9.44 -24.16 -22.60
CA LYS A 107 8.43 -23.98 -23.66
C LYS A 107 8.92 -22.98 -24.69
N ASP A 108 8.17 -22.84 -25.77
CA ASP A 108 8.36 -21.80 -26.78
C ASP A 108 8.55 -20.43 -26.11
N GLY A 109 9.37 -19.62 -26.74
CA GLY A 109 9.60 -18.24 -26.35
C GLY A 109 8.32 -17.42 -26.40
N ARG A 110 8.32 -16.33 -25.67
CA ARG A 110 7.18 -15.40 -25.66
C ARG A 110 7.46 -14.24 -26.57
N ASP A 111 6.39 -13.72 -27.15
CA ASP A 111 6.44 -12.42 -27.79
C ASP A 111 6.88 -11.35 -26.78
N THR A 112 7.63 -10.41 -27.28
CA THR A 112 8.07 -9.24 -26.50
C THR A 112 7.76 -7.99 -27.28
N TYR A 113 7.49 -6.90 -26.57
CA TYR A 113 7.33 -5.61 -27.21
C TYR A 113 8.69 -4.94 -27.44
N GLU A 114 8.77 -4.13 -28.48
CA GLU A 114 9.86 -3.20 -28.68
C GLU A 114 10.06 -2.31 -27.45
N LYS A 115 11.21 -1.67 -27.34
CA LYS A 115 11.38 -0.59 -26.35
C LYS A 115 10.39 0.51 -26.66
N HIS A 116 9.74 1.01 -25.63
CA HIS A 116 8.70 2.02 -25.75
C HIS A 116 8.69 2.96 -24.54
N GLU A 117 8.30 4.18 -24.80
CA GLU A 117 7.95 5.15 -23.78
C GLU A 117 6.52 4.87 -23.29
N VAL A 118 6.31 4.97 -21.98
CA VAL A 118 4.98 4.84 -21.36
C VAL A 118 4.52 6.21 -20.88
N GLN A 119 3.48 6.73 -21.52
CA GLN A 119 2.77 7.93 -21.10
C GLN A 119 1.59 7.51 -20.23
N ALA A 120 1.75 7.66 -18.92
CA ALA A 120 0.77 7.24 -17.94
C ALA A 120 -0.11 8.43 -17.52
N THR A 121 -1.43 8.18 -17.42
CA THR A 121 -2.41 9.11 -16.88
C THR A 121 -3.08 8.49 -15.66
N VAL A 122 -3.17 9.24 -14.57
CA VAL A 122 -3.86 8.82 -13.35
C VAL A 122 -5.37 8.85 -13.57
N ILE A 123 -6.05 7.80 -13.14
CA ILE A 123 -7.51 7.74 -13.08
C ILE A 123 -7.89 7.93 -11.61
N GLU A 124 -8.52 9.06 -11.32
CA GLU A 124 -8.95 9.37 -9.96
C GLU A 124 -10.14 8.49 -9.55
N PRO A 125 -10.19 8.02 -8.28
CA PRO A 125 -11.34 7.33 -7.76
C PRO A 125 -12.55 8.24 -7.69
N LYS A 126 -13.74 7.70 -7.95
CA LYS A 126 -14.99 8.43 -7.76
C LYS A 126 -15.46 8.29 -6.31
N LEU A 127 -16.20 9.28 -5.83
CA LEU A 127 -16.85 9.23 -4.54
C LEU A 127 -18.28 8.67 -4.70
N LYS A 128 -18.67 7.80 -3.77
CA LYS A 128 -20.05 7.35 -3.55
C LYS A 128 -20.39 7.56 -2.09
N VAL A 129 -21.49 8.25 -1.83
CA VAL A 129 -22.02 8.46 -0.48
C VAL A 129 -23.30 7.63 -0.34
N GLU A 130 -23.38 6.78 0.69
CA GLU A 130 -24.47 5.87 0.93
C GLU A 130 -25.06 6.09 2.34
N GLY A 131 -26.36 5.92 2.50
CA GLY A 131 -27.01 5.99 3.80
C GLY A 131 -27.31 7.42 4.28
N THR A 132 -27.63 7.54 5.56
CA THR A 132 -27.90 8.79 6.27
C THR A 132 -27.53 8.65 7.73
N GLY A 133 -26.99 9.69 8.36
CA GLY A 133 -26.61 9.67 9.78
C GLY A 133 -25.64 10.78 10.15
N ALA A 134 -25.34 10.87 11.44
CA ALA A 134 -24.44 11.88 11.98
C ALA A 134 -22.94 11.49 11.87
N ILE A 135 -22.65 10.27 11.45
CA ILE A 135 -21.29 9.78 11.27
C ILE A 135 -21.14 9.32 9.83
N GLU A 136 -20.25 9.98 9.11
CA GLU A 136 -19.85 9.61 7.75
C GLU A 136 -18.48 8.93 7.83
N TYR A 137 -18.35 7.69 7.40
CA TYR A 137 -17.08 6.98 7.47
C TYR A 137 -16.73 6.29 6.15
N VAL A 138 -15.44 6.17 5.91
CA VAL A 138 -14.94 5.48 4.73
C VAL A 138 -15.13 3.98 4.89
N LYS A 139 -16.04 3.42 4.12
CA LYS A 139 -16.31 1.98 4.03
C LYS A 139 -15.34 1.29 3.08
N THR A 140 -15.02 1.95 1.98
CA THR A 140 -14.03 1.50 1.00
C THR A 140 -13.15 2.67 0.62
N TRP A 141 -11.83 2.51 0.78
CA TRP A 141 -10.88 3.51 0.38
C TRP A 141 -10.75 3.59 -1.14
N GLY A 142 -10.73 4.81 -1.66
CA GLY A 142 -10.43 5.05 -3.06
C GLY A 142 -8.98 4.69 -3.38
N ILE A 143 -8.78 4.05 -4.53
CA ILE A 143 -7.45 3.72 -5.05
C ILE A 143 -7.36 4.27 -6.46
N GLN A 144 -6.33 5.06 -6.72
CA GLN A 144 -6.07 5.58 -8.05
C GLN A 144 -5.79 4.46 -9.05
N GLY A 145 -6.42 4.56 -10.21
CA GLY A 145 -6.12 3.74 -11.36
C GLY A 145 -5.08 4.38 -12.27
N ARG A 146 -4.76 3.70 -13.37
CA ARG A 146 -3.81 4.17 -14.36
C ARG A 146 -4.19 3.70 -15.75
N SER A 147 -4.25 4.63 -16.70
CA SER A 147 -4.26 4.34 -18.13
C SER A 147 -2.87 4.62 -18.74
N GLU A 148 -2.56 3.95 -19.84
CA GLU A 148 -1.27 4.08 -20.50
C GLU A 148 -1.43 4.25 -22.01
N VAL A 149 -0.61 5.11 -22.57
CA VAL A 149 -0.34 5.20 -24.00
C VAL A 149 1.12 4.83 -24.21
N TRP A 150 1.38 3.85 -25.06
CA TRP A 150 2.72 3.40 -25.39
C TRP A 150 3.17 4.01 -26.71
N VAL A 151 4.42 4.50 -26.75
CA VAL A 151 5.06 5.06 -27.93
C VAL A 151 6.30 4.22 -28.26
N GLY A 152 6.26 3.49 -29.36
CA GLY A 152 7.34 2.59 -29.77
C GLY A 152 8.57 3.34 -30.26
N GLU A 153 9.75 2.97 -29.76
CA GLU A 153 11.01 3.61 -30.15
C GLU A 153 11.46 3.18 -31.56
N GLN A 154 11.17 1.94 -31.95
CA GLN A 154 11.60 1.39 -33.24
C GLN A 154 10.54 1.59 -34.32
N SER A 155 9.28 1.36 -34.02
CA SER A 155 8.18 1.48 -34.96
C SER A 155 7.71 2.92 -35.17
N GLY A 156 7.92 3.79 -34.17
CA GLY A 156 7.33 5.13 -34.10
C GLY A 156 5.80 5.12 -33.90
N LYS A 157 5.20 3.95 -33.68
CA LYS A 157 3.76 3.81 -33.48
C LYS A 157 3.35 4.24 -32.09
N THR A 158 2.10 4.65 -31.97
CA THR A 158 1.47 4.99 -30.68
C THR A 158 0.26 4.11 -30.50
N GLN A 159 0.12 3.52 -29.30
CA GLN A 159 -1.00 2.66 -28.95
C GLN A 159 -1.58 3.03 -27.60
N ASP A 160 -2.87 3.33 -27.58
CA ASP A 160 -3.62 3.45 -26.35
C ASP A 160 -3.87 2.05 -25.78
N ARG A 161 -3.31 1.78 -24.61
CA ARG A 161 -3.47 0.50 -23.89
C ARG A 161 -4.68 0.53 -22.95
N GLY A 162 -5.34 1.70 -22.86
CA GLY A 162 -6.48 1.89 -21.99
C GLY A 162 -6.15 1.84 -20.51
N GLU A 163 -7.09 1.40 -19.73
CA GLU A 163 -6.95 1.25 -18.28
C GLU A 163 -6.15 -0.02 -17.95
N VAL A 164 -4.89 0.16 -17.52
CA VAL A 164 -3.99 -0.96 -17.15
C VAL A 164 -4.04 -1.29 -15.67
N VAL A 165 -4.45 -0.34 -14.85
CA VAL A 165 -4.76 -0.52 -13.43
C VAL A 165 -6.12 0.14 -13.17
N PRO A 166 -7.16 -0.61 -12.78
CA PRO A 166 -8.46 -0.05 -12.50
C PRO A 166 -8.45 0.81 -11.25
N ALA A 167 -9.18 1.93 -11.30
CA ALA A 167 -9.45 2.71 -10.11
C ALA A 167 -10.48 1.99 -9.23
N THR A 168 -10.33 2.11 -7.92
CA THR A 168 -11.36 1.67 -6.95
C THR A 168 -12.06 2.90 -6.41
N ASP A 169 -13.38 2.96 -6.52
CA ASP A 169 -14.16 4.08 -6.00
C ASP A 169 -14.09 4.16 -4.46
N CYS A 170 -14.08 5.37 -3.94
CA CYS A 170 -14.24 5.63 -2.51
C CYS A 170 -15.72 5.51 -2.16
N VAL A 171 -16.04 4.70 -1.15
CA VAL A 171 -17.40 4.60 -0.62
C VAL A 171 -17.41 5.15 0.80
N VAL A 172 -18.21 6.18 1.01
CA VAL A 172 -18.50 6.77 2.32
C VAL A 172 -19.89 6.32 2.73
N GLU A 173 -20.01 5.72 3.89
CA GLU A 173 -21.29 5.34 4.49
C GLU A 173 -21.65 6.32 5.59
N CYS A 174 -22.88 6.88 5.50
CA CYS A 174 -23.46 7.72 6.53
C CYS A 174 -24.33 6.84 7.43
N ALA A 175 -24.09 6.88 8.73
CA ALA A 175 -24.79 6.05 9.70
C ALA A 175 -25.12 6.81 10.99
N SER A 176 -26.20 6.39 11.64
CA SER A 176 -26.48 6.71 13.03
C SER A 176 -26.11 5.51 13.87
N VAL A 177 -25.16 5.68 14.78
CA VAL A 177 -24.76 4.60 15.69
C VAL A 177 -25.80 4.47 16.78
N ALA A 178 -26.48 3.33 16.82
CA ALA A 178 -27.37 2.95 17.91
C ALA A 178 -26.74 1.78 18.68
N PRO A 179 -26.58 1.89 20.02
CA PRO A 179 -26.10 0.78 20.82
C PRO A 179 -27.05 -0.40 20.75
N LYS A 180 -26.52 -1.63 20.79
CA LYS A 180 -27.34 -2.84 20.84
C LYS A 180 -27.81 -3.07 22.28
N GLY A 181 -29.08 -3.43 22.45
CA GLY A 181 -29.66 -3.74 23.76
C GLY A 181 -30.61 -2.65 24.28
N ASN A 182 -30.92 -2.74 25.59
CA ASN A 182 -31.85 -1.83 26.26
C ASN A 182 -31.15 -0.71 27.07
N GLU A 183 -29.84 -0.67 27.04
CA GLU A 183 -29.06 0.35 27.73
C GLU A 183 -29.02 1.65 26.94
N LYS A 184 -29.05 2.77 27.64
CA LYS A 184 -28.95 4.10 27.04
C LYS A 184 -27.48 4.55 27.10
N TYR A 185 -26.99 5.06 25.99
CA TYR A 185 -25.65 5.57 25.86
C TYR A 185 -25.67 7.01 25.37
N VAL A 186 -24.73 7.80 25.83
CA VAL A 186 -24.46 9.15 25.35
C VAL A 186 -22.97 9.25 25.04
N ALA A 187 -22.62 9.74 23.87
CA ALA A 187 -21.26 10.15 23.52
C ALA A 187 -21.10 11.64 23.81
N LEU A 188 -20.22 11.95 24.77
CA LEU A 188 -19.84 13.33 25.07
C LEU A 188 -18.71 13.75 24.13
N THR A 189 -18.87 14.89 23.48
CA THR A 189 -17.84 15.44 22.60
C THR A 189 -17.59 16.91 22.92
N PHE A 190 -16.34 17.34 22.79
CA PHE A 190 -15.88 18.70 23.01
C PHE A 190 -15.06 19.16 21.81
N ASP A 191 -15.36 20.34 21.31
CA ASP A 191 -14.77 20.86 20.07
C ASP A 191 -13.79 22.02 20.33
N GLU A 192 -12.94 22.33 19.35
CA GLU A 192 -12.05 23.50 19.25
C GLU A 192 -10.89 23.56 20.26
N GLY A 193 -10.96 22.81 21.36
CA GLY A 193 -9.90 22.82 22.36
C GLY A 193 -8.51 22.34 21.87
N PRO A 194 -7.51 22.31 22.77
CA PRO A 194 -7.59 22.54 24.22
C PRO A 194 -7.73 24.01 24.60
N SER A 195 -8.49 24.27 25.64
CA SER A 195 -8.75 25.62 26.18
C SER A 195 -8.47 25.72 27.69
N GLY A 196 -8.68 26.89 28.24
CA GLY A 196 -8.60 27.12 29.69
C GLY A 196 -9.58 26.24 30.51
N ALA A 197 -10.72 25.87 29.93
CA ALA A 197 -11.72 25.00 30.55
C ALA A 197 -11.36 23.52 30.55
N THR A 198 -10.48 23.08 29.65
CA THR A 198 -10.17 21.65 29.41
C THR A 198 -9.78 20.93 30.71
N LYS A 199 -8.96 21.53 31.57
CA LYS A 199 -8.54 20.90 32.82
C LYS A 199 -9.70 20.66 33.79
N GLN A 200 -10.66 21.59 33.87
CA GLN A 200 -11.85 21.44 34.69
C GLN A 200 -12.76 20.36 34.16
N ILE A 201 -12.95 20.31 32.82
CA ILE A 201 -13.73 19.25 32.16
C ILE A 201 -13.11 17.87 32.47
N LEU A 202 -11.79 17.72 32.31
CA LEU A 202 -11.10 16.46 32.61
C LEU A 202 -11.25 16.06 34.10
N GLN A 203 -11.24 17.01 35.02
CA GLN A 203 -11.47 16.73 36.42
C GLN A 203 -12.89 16.19 36.66
N VAL A 204 -13.92 16.81 36.08
CA VAL A 204 -15.32 16.35 36.18
C VAL A 204 -15.49 14.97 35.55
N LEU A 205 -14.95 14.72 34.39
CA LEU A 205 -14.99 13.41 33.73
C LEU A 205 -14.37 12.33 34.64
N LYS A 206 -13.21 12.62 35.21
CA LYS A 206 -12.53 11.72 36.16
C LYS A 206 -13.38 11.45 37.40
N GLU A 207 -13.95 12.49 38.01
CA GLU A 207 -14.81 12.37 39.23
C GLU A 207 -16.06 11.52 38.92
N LYS A 208 -16.59 11.60 37.72
CA LYS A 208 -17.74 10.82 37.26
C LYS A 208 -17.37 9.44 36.72
N GLY A 209 -16.10 9.13 36.53
CA GLY A 209 -15.63 7.85 35.99
C GLY A 209 -16.02 7.65 34.54
N VAL A 210 -16.13 8.71 33.73
CA VAL A 210 -16.51 8.69 32.34
C VAL A 210 -15.43 9.30 31.44
N THR A 211 -15.44 8.97 30.17
CA THR A 211 -14.55 9.51 29.13
C THR A 211 -15.35 10.27 28.09
N ALA A 212 -14.65 11.03 27.24
CA ALA A 212 -15.23 11.80 26.15
C ALA A 212 -14.32 11.79 24.94
N THR A 213 -14.81 12.28 23.80
CA THR A 213 -14.00 12.56 22.61
C THR A 213 -13.81 14.06 22.47
N PHE A 214 -12.56 14.48 22.26
CA PHE A 214 -12.20 15.88 22.05
C PHE A 214 -11.76 16.07 20.59
N PHE A 215 -12.47 16.89 19.84
CA PHE A 215 -12.07 17.31 18.51
C PHE A 215 -11.26 18.61 18.61
N LEU A 216 -9.95 18.47 18.53
CA LEU A 216 -9.01 19.58 18.80
C LEU A 216 -8.70 20.38 17.55
N SER A 217 -8.62 21.70 17.67
CA SER A 217 -8.01 22.54 16.67
C SER A 217 -6.49 22.43 16.71
N GLY A 218 -5.86 22.36 15.54
CA GLY A 218 -4.41 22.17 15.44
C GLY A 218 -3.62 23.30 16.08
N ASP A 219 -4.00 24.55 15.86
CA ASP A 219 -3.34 25.72 16.42
C ASP A 219 -3.49 25.79 17.96
N ALA A 220 -4.66 25.41 18.50
CA ALA A 220 -4.85 25.31 19.94
C ALA A 220 -4.01 24.18 20.57
N ALA A 221 -3.88 23.04 19.86
CA ALA A 221 -3.02 21.94 20.30
C ALA A 221 -1.54 22.36 20.30
N GLU A 222 -1.07 23.08 19.29
CA GLU A 222 0.29 23.66 19.25
C GLU A 222 0.52 24.69 20.37
N ALA A 223 -0.46 25.54 20.65
CA ALA A 223 -0.37 26.54 21.69
C ALA A 223 -0.36 25.95 23.11
N SER A 224 -0.98 24.77 23.29
CA SER A 224 -1.12 24.15 24.61
C SER A 224 -0.87 22.63 24.58
N PRO A 225 0.31 22.15 24.15
CA PRO A 225 0.57 20.73 23.94
C PRO A 225 0.45 19.89 25.22
N ALA A 226 0.83 20.45 26.38
CA ALA A 226 0.68 19.76 27.66
C ALA A 226 -0.79 19.52 28.03
N THR A 227 -1.69 20.45 27.67
CA THR A 227 -3.14 20.29 27.90
C THR A 227 -3.75 19.29 26.92
N ALA A 228 -3.33 19.35 25.64
CA ALA A 228 -3.73 18.35 24.65
C ALA A 228 -3.30 16.94 25.08
N LYS A 229 -2.08 16.79 25.56
CA LYS A 229 -1.59 15.49 26.06
C LYS A 229 -2.38 15.01 27.28
N ALA A 230 -2.77 15.90 28.19
CA ALA A 230 -3.54 15.55 29.38
C ALA A 230 -4.91 14.93 29.03
N ILE A 231 -5.51 15.28 27.90
CA ILE A 231 -6.76 14.66 27.41
C ILE A 231 -6.54 13.17 27.16
N VAL A 232 -5.49 12.83 26.44
CA VAL A 232 -5.13 11.43 26.13
C VAL A 232 -4.73 10.67 27.40
N ASP A 233 -3.94 11.30 28.28
CA ASP A 233 -3.51 10.70 29.54
C ASP A 233 -4.69 10.43 30.49
N ALA A 234 -5.80 11.15 30.34
CA ALA A 234 -7.06 10.89 31.03
C ALA A 234 -7.91 9.77 30.40
N GLY A 235 -7.45 9.13 29.36
CA GLY A 235 -8.16 8.06 28.64
C GLY A 235 -9.25 8.55 27.70
N CYS A 236 -9.28 9.84 27.38
CA CYS A 236 -10.20 10.42 26.40
C CYS A 236 -9.67 10.24 24.97
N GLU A 237 -10.59 10.15 24.01
CA GLU A 237 -10.27 10.09 22.59
C GLU A 237 -10.00 11.50 22.03
N VAL A 238 -9.15 11.58 21.00
CA VAL A 238 -8.91 12.82 20.28
C VAL A 238 -9.20 12.65 18.78
N GLY A 239 -9.97 13.59 18.24
CA GLY A 239 -10.18 13.82 16.83
C GLY A 239 -9.62 15.18 16.41
N SER A 240 -9.76 15.53 15.14
CA SER A 240 -9.36 16.83 14.60
C SER A 240 -10.59 17.71 14.37
N ASN A 241 -10.48 18.99 14.77
CA ASN A 241 -11.39 20.04 14.34
C ASN A 241 -10.69 20.97 13.33
N SER A 242 -9.97 20.39 12.36
CA SER A 242 -9.07 21.04 11.41
C SER A 242 -7.87 21.74 12.07
N TYR A 243 -7.13 22.58 11.32
CA TYR A 243 -6.04 23.36 11.91
C TYR A 243 -6.55 24.61 12.60
N ARG A 244 -7.50 25.32 11.99
CA ARG A 244 -8.16 26.51 12.56
C ARG A 244 -9.67 26.36 12.49
N ASP A 245 -10.35 27.13 13.32
CA ASP A 245 -11.82 27.24 13.29
C ASP A 245 -12.28 28.07 12.07
N GLU A 246 -12.14 27.47 10.89
CA GLU A 246 -12.54 28.03 9.61
C GLU A 246 -13.37 27.02 8.82
N SER A 247 -14.45 27.48 8.17
CA SER A 247 -15.28 26.60 7.33
C SER A 247 -14.44 26.00 6.19
N LEU A 248 -14.47 24.67 6.06
CA LEU A 248 -13.81 23.97 4.96
C LEU A 248 -14.60 24.06 3.65
N LYS A 249 -15.92 24.24 3.77
CA LYS A 249 -16.80 24.34 2.60
C LYS A 249 -16.50 25.61 1.79
N GLY A 250 -16.31 25.42 0.49
CA GLY A 250 -16.03 26.49 -0.46
C GLY A 250 -14.57 26.90 -0.53
N GLN A 251 -13.67 26.28 0.25
CA GLN A 251 -12.24 26.41 0.06
C GLN A 251 -11.79 25.56 -1.15
N ASP A 252 -10.64 25.91 -1.74
CA ASP A 252 -10.02 25.09 -2.76
C ASP A 252 -9.40 23.81 -2.18
N ARG A 253 -9.11 22.83 -3.04
CA ARG A 253 -8.58 21.52 -2.67
C ARG A 253 -7.33 21.62 -1.80
N ASP A 254 -6.39 22.49 -2.18
CA ASP A 254 -5.10 22.57 -1.47
C ASP A 254 -5.29 23.17 -0.08
N ALA A 255 -6.16 24.18 0.06
CA ALA A 255 -6.50 24.78 1.35
C ALA A 255 -7.23 23.78 2.26
N VAL A 256 -8.21 23.02 1.76
CA VAL A 256 -8.89 21.95 2.51
C VAL A 256 -7.88 20.91 3.01
N ARG A 257 -7.02 20.43 2.13
CA ARG A 257 -6.00 19.44 2.48
C ARG A 257 -4.98 19.95 3.48
N GLU A 258 -4.56 21.22 3.35
CA GLU A 258 -3.65 21.86 4.31
C GLU A 258 -4.29 21.96 5.70
N GLN A 259 -5.53 22.45 5.79
CA GLN A 259 -6.26 22.56 7.05
C GLN A 259 -6.38 21.20 7.77
N ILE A 260 -6.72 20.14 7.04
CA ILE A 260 -6.87 18.80 7.62
C ILE A 260 -5.50 18.20 8.00
N SER A 261 -4.54 18.19 7.09
CA SER A 261 -3.24 17.55 7.33
C SER A 261 -2.42 18.26 8.41
N LYS A 262 -2.42 19.61 8.39
CA LYS A 262 -1.72 20.41 9.39
C LYS A 262 -2.37 20.26 10.77
N GLY A 263 -3.71 20.23 10.82
CA GLY A 263 -4.45 19.99 12.06
C GLY A 263 -4.10 18.63 12.69
N THR A 264 -4.16 17.56 11.90
CA THR A 264 -3.84 16.21 12.40
C THR A 264 -2.38 16.04 12.79
N GLU A 265 -1.43 16.68 12.10
CA GLU A 265 -0.01 16.63 12.46
C GLU A 265 0.29 17.43 13.74
N ALA A 266 -0.35 18.59 13.93
CA ALA A 266 -0.26 19.37 15.15
C ALA A 266 -0.78 18.58 16.38
N ILE A 267 -1.95 17.94 16.24
CA ILE A 267 -2.53 17.08 17.28
C ILE A 267 -1.62 15.91 17.58
N LYS A 268 -1.09 15.23 16.55
CA LYS A 268 -0.15 14.13 16.72
C LYS A 268 1.13 14.57 17.45
N SER A 269 1.66 15.75 17.10
CA SER A 269 2.86 16.29 17.73
C SER A 269 2.64 16.61 19.20
N ALA A 270 1.46 17.13 19.56
CA ALA A 270 1.10 17.48 20.93
C ALA A 270 0.74 16.26 21.79
N THR A 271 0.06 15.27 21.22
CA THR A 271 -0.55 14.15 21.97
C THR A 271 0.16 12.81 21.80
N GLY A 272 0.90 12.62 20.70
CA GLY A 272 1.43 11.33 20.24
C GLY A 272 0.40 10.46 19.51
N VAL A 273 -0.85 10.88 19.39
CA VAL A 273 -1.93 10.12 18.74
C VAL A 273 -2.13 10.58 17.31
N LYS A 274 -2.05 9.63 16.36
CA LYS A 274 -2.45 9.88 14.96
C LYS A 274 -3.95 9.67 14.86
N THR A 275 -4.70 10.72 14.55
CA THR A 275 -6.14 10.64 14.27
C THR A 275 -6.42 10.89 12.79
N MET A 276 -7.47 10.24 12.28
CA MET A 276 -8.08 10.51 10.98
C MET A 276 -9.60 10.79 11.16
N LEU A 277 -10.03 10.98 12.41
CA LEU A 277 -11.38 11.45 12.71
C LEU A 277 -11.43 12.97 12.58
N LEU A 278 -12.38 13.47 11.81
CA LEU A 278 -12.61 14.89 11.61
C LEU A 278 -14.00 15.29 12.12
N ARG A 279 -14.07 16.37 12.83
CA ARG A 279 -15.29 17.16 12.95
C ARG A 279 -15.05 18.48 12.25
N ALA A 280 -15.71 18.69 11.13
CA ALA A 280 -15.51 19.92 10.38
C ALA A 280 -16.07 21.13 11.15
N PRO A 281 -15.33 22.22 11.24
CA PRO A 281 -15.83 23.45 11.80
C PRO A 281 -17.18 23.85 11.18
N TYR A 282 -18.09 24.32 11.99
CA TYR A 282 -19.47 24.73 11.59
C TYR A 282 -20.30 23.60 10.97
N ALA A 283 -19.95 22.32 11.16
CA ALA A 283 -20.51 21.16 10.44
C ALA A 283 -20.46 21.33 8.89
N ALA A 284 -19.53 22.12 8.39
CA ALA A 284 -19.44 22.51 6.99
C ALA A 284 -18.46 21.59 6.24
N PHE A 285 -18.93 20.38 5.87
CA PHE A 285 -18.21 19.41 5.08
C PHE A 285 -19.17 18.82 4.05
N ASP A 286 -18.88 19.03 2.77
CA ASP A 286 -19.74 18.57 1.69
C ASP A 286 -19.05 17.53 0.80
N GLU A 287 -19.76 17.08 -0.24
CA GLU A 287 -19.26 16.08 -1.17
C GLU A 287 -17.94 16.52 -1.83
N GLN A 288 -17.76 17.80 -2.13
CA GLN A 288 -16.53 18.31 -2.70
C GLN A 288 -15.38 18.20 -1.69
N ASN A 289 -15.61 18.49 -0.42
CA ASN A 289 -14.60 18.33 0.63
C ASN A 289 -14.19 16.84 0.80
N TRP A 290 -15.16 15.90 0.66
CA TRP A 290 -14.85 14.48 0.62
C TRP A 290 -13.96 14.11 -0.57
N ILE A 291 -14.26 14.59 -1.78
CA ILE A 291 -13.44 14.36 -2.98
C ILE A 291 -12.02 14.89 -2.77
N ASP A 292 -11.89 16.05 -2.14
CA ASP A 292 -10.61 16.72 -1.93
C ASP A 292 -9.74 16.03 -0.86
N ALA A 293 -10.37 15.37 0.13
CA ALA A 293 -9.70 14.85 1.33
C ALA A 293 -9.96 13.38 1.65
N MET A 294 -10.52 12.58 0.72
CA MET A 294 -10.91 11.19 0.95
C MET A 294 -9.77 10.26 1.39
N ASP A 295 -8.52 10.66 1.17
CA ASP A 295 -7.32 9.93 1.59
C ASP A 295 -6.77 10.40 2.96
N LEU A 296 -7.29 11.49 3.50
CA LEU A 296 -6.84 12.11 4.75
C LEU A 296 -7.78 11.83 5.92
N VAL A 297 -9.04 11.52 5.66
CA VAL A 297 -10.12 11.41 6.66
C VAL A 297 -10.72 10.02 6.63
N SER A 298 -10.79 9.33 7.77
CA SER A 298 -11.47 8.04 7.88
C SER A 298 -12.95 8.18 8.25
N ALA A 299 -13.30 9.23 8.98
CA ALA A 299 -14.66 9.55 9.31
C ALA A 299 -14.84 11.05 9.59
N VAL A 300 -15.97 11.59 9.20
CA VAL A 300 -16.50 12.89 9.63
C VAL A 300 -17.60 12.64 10.65
N VAL A 301 -17.43 13.23 11.83
CA VAL A 301 -18.30 12.99 12.98
C VAL A 301 -19.06 14.27 13.29
N SER A 302 -20.33 14.28 13.01
CA SER A 302 -21.27 15.32 13.43
C SER A 302 -21.90 14.98 14.79
N TRP A 303 -22.99 15.61 15.14
CA TRP A 303 -23.73 15.39 16.37
C TRP A 303 -25.23 15.31 16.08
N ASN A 304 -25.99 14.77 17.00
CA ASN A 304 -27.44 14.70 16.94
C ASN A 304 -28.10 15.45 18.10
N ILE A 305 -27.32 15.86 19.09
CA ILE A 305 -27.73 16.75 20.18
C ILE A 305 -26.71 17.86 20.28
N ASP A 306 -27.15 19.12 20.16
CA ASP A 306 -26.33 20.31 20.36
C ASP A 306 -26.71 20.94 21.71
N SER A 307 -25.71 21.14 22.57
CA SER A 307 -25.94 21.76 23.87
C SER A 307 -26.29 23.23 23.81
N GLY A 308 -25.94 23.90 22.71
CA GLY A 308 -26.08 25.34 22.55
C GLY A 308 -25.17 26.17 23.46
N ASP A 309 -24.10 25.58 23.99
CA ASP A 309 -23.15 26.25 24.91
C ASP A 309 -22.45 27.44 24.26
N TRP A 310 -22.23 27.42 22.97
CA TRP A 310 -21.70 28.51 22.15
C TRP A 310 -22.59 29.77 22.12
N LEU A 311 -23.88 29.63 22.46
CA LEU A 311 -24.81 30.76 22.62
C LEU A 311 -24.63 31.49 23.95
N LEU A 312 -23.81 30.94 24.88
CA LEU A 312 -23.53 31.50 26.20
C LEU A 312 -24.77 31.67 27.09
N ASN A 313 -25.78 30.87 26.85
CA ASN A 313 -26.99 30.79 27.64
C ASN A 313 -26.77 30.23 29.00
N GLY A 314 -26.86 30.31 30.07
CA GLY A 314 -26.47 29.72 31.37
C GLY A 314 -26.52 28.19 31.40
N ALA A 315 -25.86 27.60 32.35
CA ALA A 315 -25.69 26.15 32.47
C ALA A 315 -27.03 25.38 32.58
N ASP A 316 -28.04 25.97 33.25
CA ASP A 316 -29.36 25.32 33.42
C ASP A 316 -30.09 25.16 32.07
N GLU A 317 -29.98 26.15 31.17
CA GLU A 317 -30.58 26.08 29.84
C GLU A 317 -29.88 25.04 28.97
N GLN A 318 -28.55 24.98 29.01
CA GLN A 318 -27.76 23.97 28.34
C GLN A 318 -28.12 22.55 28.76
N VAL A 319 -28.26 22.33 30.08
CA VAL A 319 -28.68 21.06 30.67
C VAL A 319 -30.11 20.67 30.18
N SER A 320 -31.04 21.64 30.20
CA SER A 320 -32.41 21.40 29.68
C SER A 320 -32.38 20.99 28.20
N THR A 321 -31.62 21.72 27.37
CA THR A 321 -31.49 21.43 25.93
C THR A 321 -30.98 20.01 25.66
N VAL A 322 -30.10 19.49 26.51
CA VAL A 322 -29.52 18.14 26.33
C VAL A 322 -30.44 17.04 26.88
N LEU A 323 -31.25 17.33 27.92
CA LEU A 323 -32.06 16.33 28.60
C LEU A 323 -33.50 16.23 28.08
N ASP A 324 -34.01 17.27 27.46
CA ASP A 324 -35.36 17.32 26.80
C ASP A 324 -35.37 16.69 25.40
#